data_dc79fc6a7cbe041ee9e63a2e7c43df46
#
_entry.id   dc79fc6a7cbe041ee9e63a2e7c43df46
#
_cell.length_a   1.000
_cell.length_b   1.000
_cell.length_c   1.000
_cell.angle_alpha   90.00
_cell.angle_beta   90.00
_cell.angle_gamma   90.00
#
_symmetry.space_group_name_H-M   'P 1'
#
loop_
_entity.id
_entity.type
_entity.pdbx_description
1 polymer ?
#
loop_
_entity_poly.entity_id
_entity_poly.type
_entity_poly.pdbx_seq_one_letter_code
_entity_poly.pdbx_strand_id
1 'polypeptide(L)'
;MLLTLKNIWRLGIKELWSLWRDPVMLILIVYTFTASVYTAASAMPETLHHAPIAIVDEDHSPLSQRIASAFYPPHFMPPQLLSWQAVDAGMDAGDFTFALTIPPNFQRDVLAGKNATLQLNVDATRMSQAFSGSGYIQQIALAEVREFTQRYRAATALPVALELRARFNPGLNKIWFGALMQIINNVTMLSIILTGAALIREREHGTIEHLLVMPVTPTEIMLAKVWSMGAVVLLAAALSLQFVVRGLLKVPIDGSVPLFLAGSALCLFATTSMGIYLATLARSMPQF
;
A
#
# COMPACT_ATOMS: atom_id res chain seq x y z
N MET A 1 17.97 -21.85 35.61
CA MET A 1 17.39 -20.61 35.07
C MET A 1 18.44 -19.57 34.65
N LEU A 2 19.39 -19.16 35.52
CA LEU A 2 20.45 -18.19 35.15
C LEU A 2 21.40 -18.70 34.05
N LEU A 3 21.76 -19.97 34.06
CA LEU A 3 22.59 -20.60 33.00
C LEU A 3 21.86 -20.61 31.65
N THR A 4 20.60 -20.94 31.62
CA THR A 4 19.76 -20.96 30.43
C THR A 4 19.67 -19.58 29.77
N LEU A 5 19.46 -18.51 30.54
CA LEU A 5 19.42 -17.13 30.05
C LEU A 5 20.75 -16.71 29.44
N LYS A 6 21.85 -17.10 30.10
CA LYS A 6 23.23 -16.82 29.64
C LYS A 6 23.55 -17.54 28.32
N ASN A 7 23.06 -18.79 28.18
CA ASN A 7 23.23 -19.56 26.96
C ASN A 7 22.45 -18.92 25.81
N ILE A 8 21.17 -18.58 26.02
CA ILE A 8 20.33 -17.88 25.02
C ILE A 8 20.97 -16.58 24.55
N TRP A 9 21.49 -15.80 25.51
CA TRP A 9 22.17 -14.53 25.18
C TRP A 9 23.42 -14.74 24.35
N ARG A 10 24.31 -15.65 24.76
CA ARG A 10 25.57 -15.94 24.05
C ARG A 10 25.34 -16.50 22.64
N LEU A 11 24.37 -17.41 22.51
CA LEU A 11 23.98 -17.98 21.22
C LEU A 11 23.41 -16.88 20.31
N GLY A 12 22.57 -16.01 20.84
CA GLY A 12 22.02 -14.91 20.05
C GLY A 12 23.06 -13.90 19.57
N ILE A 13 24.06 -13.59 20.40
CA ILE A 13 25.22 -12.77 19.97
C ILE A 13 26.00 -13.46 18.84
N LYS A 14 26.20 -14.78 18.94
CA LYS A 14 26.82 -15.55 17.85
C LYS A 14 26.02 -15.42 16.56
N GLU A 15 24.67 -15.50 16.61
CA GLU A 15 23.82 -15.31 15.44
C GLU A 15 23.97 -13.89 14.84
N LEU A 16 24.06 -12.85 15.67
CA LEU A 16 24.29 -11.48 15.21
C LEU A 16 25.65 -11.34 14.50
N TRP A 17 26.71 -11.95 15.05
CA TRP A 17 28.02 -11.95 14.40
C TRP A 17 28.02 -12.75 13.09
N SER A 18 27.28 -13.85 13.02
CA SER A 18 27.10 -14.62 11.79
C SER A 18 26.42 -13.80 10.72
N LEU A 19 25.35 -13.07 11.08
CA LEU A 19 24.64 -12.19 10.18
C LEU A 19 25.53 -11.02 9.69
N TRP A 20 26.31 -10.41 10.60
CA TRP A 20 27.24 -9.34 10.24
C TRP A 20 28.28 -9.74 9.20
N ARG A 21 28.66 -11.02 9.18
CA ARG A 21 29.59 -11.59 8.20
C ARG A 21 28.96 -12.06 6.91
N ASP A 22 27.62 -11.93 6.79
CA ASP A 22 26.89 -12.30 5.61
C ASP A 22 26.45 -11.05 4.83
N PRO A 23 27.22 -10.64 3.81
CA PRO A 23 26.94 -9.43 3.06
C PRO A 23 25.62 -9.52 2.27
N VAL A 24 25.22 -10.71 1.85
CA VAL A 24 23.97 -10.90 1.08
C VAL A 24 22.77 -10.59 1.95
N MET A 25 22.74 -11.11 3.17
CA MET A 25 21.66 -10.85 4.12
C MET A 25 21.64 -9.40 4.59
N LEU A 26 22.80 -8.76 4.79
CA LEU A 26 22.88 -7.34 5.12
C LEU A 26 22.35 -6.45 3.98
N ILE A 27 22.74 -6.73 2.74
CA ILE A 27 22.22 -6.01 1.57
C ILE A 27 20.70 -6.20 1.47
N LEU A 28 20.19 -7.40 1.67
CA LEU A 28 18.77 -7.70 1.66
C LEU A 28 18.02 -6.87 2.72
N ILE A 29 18.53 -6.80 3.95
CA ILE A 29 17.90 -6.02 5.03
C ILE A 29 17.87 -4.53 4.65
N VAL A 30 19.02 -3.98 4.23
CA VAL A 30 19.12 -2.56 3.86
C VAL A 30 18.20 -2.25 2.68
N TYR A 31 18.21 -3.05 1.62
CA TYR A 31 17.35 -2.87 0.45
C TYR A 31 15.87 -2.91 0.85
N THR A 32 15.47 -3.91 1.64
CA THR A 32 14.07 -4.14 2.02
C THR A 32 13.52 -3.00 2.87
N PHE A 33 14.29 -2.49 3.81
CA PHE A 33 13.84 -1.41 4.69
C PHE A 33 14.15 0.01 4.19
N THR A 34 14.82 0.17 3.04
CA THR A 34 15.05 1.48 2.41
C THR A 34 14.41 1.58 1.04
N ALA A 35 15.03 1.01 0.01
CA ALA A 35 14.57 1.12 -1.37
C ALA A 35 13.17 0.52 -1.58
N SER A 36 12.89 -0.66 -1.02
CA SER A 36 11.58 -1.31 -1.14
C SER A 36 10.47 -0.49 -0.50
N VAL A 37 10.68 0.09 0.68
CA VAL A 37 9.68 0.96 1.34
C VAL A 37 9.45 2.23 0.53
N TYR A 38 10.52 2.86 0.05
CA TYR A 38 10.43 4.06 -0.76
C TYR A 38 9.71 3.79 -2.09
N THR A 39 10.10 2.75 -2.82
CA THR A 39 9.49 2.42 -4.11
C THR A 39 8.04 2.01 -3.97
N ALA A 40 7.69 1.19 -2.98
CA ALA A 40 6.30 0.79 -2.73
C ALA A 40 5.41 1.97 -2.35
N ALA A 41 5.91 2.89 -1.52
CA ALA A 41 5.18 4.10 -1.17
C ALA A 41 5.00 5.03 -2.37
N SER A 42 6.05 5.20 -3.20
CA SER A 42 6.04 6.09 -4.37
C SER A 42 5.31 5.47 -5.57
N ALA A 43 5.30 4.14 -5.70
CA ALA A 43 4.62 3.43 -6.77
C ALA A 43 3.11 3.27 -6.53
N MET A 44 2.65 3.48 -5.29
CA MET A 44 1.21 3.59 -5.05
C MET A 44 0.73 4.88 -5.75
N PRO A 45 -0.12 4.78 -6.78
CA PRO A 45 -0.59 5.96 -7.46
C PRO A 45 -1.27 6.84 -6.42
N GLU A 46 -0.74 8.05 -6.32
CA GLU A 46 -1.42 9.13 -5.61
C GLU A 46 -2.87 9.18 -6.06
N THR A 47 -3.75 9.65 -5.18
CA THR A 47 -5.08 10.14 -5.57
C THR A 47 -5.00 10.65 -6.99
N LEU A 48 -5.94 10.23 -7.83
CA LEU A 48 -6.06 10.66 -9.23
C LEU A 48 -5.55 12.10 -9.38
N HIS A 49 -4.42 12.27 -10.05
CA HIS A 49 -3.77 13.57 -10.13
C HIS A 49 -3.56 13.90 -11.61
N HIS A 50 -4.19 15.00 -12.06
CA HIS A 50 -4.10 15.47 -13.44
C HIS A 50 -4.42 14.38 -14.47
N ALA A 51 -5.47 13.57 -14.24
CA ALA A 51 -5.87 12.57 -15.19
C ALA A 51 -6.49 13.21 -16.43
N PRO A 52 -6.01 12.88 -17.63
CA PRO A 52 -6.60 13.40 -18.86
C PRO A 52 -7.96 12.77 -19.10
N ILE A 53 -8.99 13.62 -19.24
CA ILE A 53 -10.37 13.23 -19.50
C ILE A 53 -10.89 13.91 -20.76
N ALA A 54 -11.49 13.09 -21.65
CA ALA A 54 -12.25 13.58 -22.79
C ALA A 54 -13.74 13.47 -22.50
N ILE A 55 -14.54 14.40 -23.02
CA ILE A 55 -16.00 14.39 -22.88
C ILE A 55 -16.63 14.50 -24.27
N VAL A 56 -17.53 13.57 -24.57
CA VAL A 56 -18.42 13.62 -25.72
C VAL A 56 -19.78 14.08 -25.23
N ASP A 57 -20.12 15.34 -25.50
CA ASP A 57 -21.41 15.92 -25.13
C ASP A 57 -22.35 15.93 -26.34
N GLU A 58 -23.30 15.00 -26.40
CA GLU A 58 -24.35 14.95 -27.43
C GLU A 58 -25.66 15.60 -26.97
N ASP A 59 -25.79 15.95 -25.69
CA ASP A 59 -26.97 16.56 -25.13
C ASP A 59 -26.99 18.09 -25.27
N HIS A 60 -25.80 18.70 -25.20
CA HIS A 60 -25.60 20.16 -25.27
C HIS A 60 -26.51 20.96 -24.33
N SER A 61 -26.87 20.37 -23.19
CA SER A 61 -27.78 20.96 -22.22
C SER A 61 -27.04 21.70 -21.08
N PRO A 62 -27.74 22.53 -20.31
CA PRO A 62 -27.17 23.08 -19.08
C PRO A 62 -26.67 22.05 -18.09
N LEU A 63 -27.29 20.86 -18.01
CA LEU A 63 -26.83 19.78 -17.13
C LEU A 63 -25.54 19.13 -17.66
N SER A 64 -25.44 18.88 -18.97
CA SER A 64 -24.23 18.31 -19.56
C SER A 64 -23.03 19.25 -19.43
N GLN A 65 -23.25 20.55 -19.62
CA GLN A 65 -22.21 21.57 -19.42
C GLN A 65 -21.75 21.65 -17.97
N ARG A 66 -22.66 21.52 -16.99
CA ARG A 66 -22.29 21.45 -15.58
C ARG A 66 -21.44 20.23 -15.27
N ILE A 67 -21.86 19.05 -15.73
CA ILE A 67 -21.08 17.83 -15.56
C ILE A 67 -19.70 18.00 -16.18
N ALA A 68 -19.60 18.52 -17.40
CA ALA A 68 -18.35 18.74 -18.08
C ALA A 68 -17.43 19.70 -17.30
N SER A 69 -17.97 20.79 -16.75
CA SER A 69 -17.20 21.76 -15.98
C SER A 69 -16.83 21.33 -14.57
N ALA A 70 -17.38 20.22 -14.06
CA ALA A 70 -17.10 19.72 -12.72
C ALA A 70 -15.78 18.96 -12.61
N PHE A 71 -15.15 18.61 -13.74
CA PHE A 71 -13.84 17.96 -13.77
C PHE A 71 -12.72 18.99 -13.82
N TYR A 72 -12.01 19.17 -12.69
CA TYR A 72 -10.97 20.21 -12.54
C TYR A 72 -9.79 19.71 -11.68
N PRO A 73 -8.65 20.41 -11.73
CA PRO A 73 -7.52 20.11 -10.86
C PRO A 73 -7.89 20.11 -9.37
N PRO A 74 -7.23 19.27 -8.52
CA PRO A 74 -6.02 18.51 -8.85
C PRO A 74 -6.29 17.12 -9.47
N HIS A 75 -7.54 16.66 -9.52
CA HIS A 75 -7.86 15.29 -9.90
C HIS A 75 -7.82 15.08 -11.42
N PHE A 76 -8.38 16.01 -12.18
CA PHE A 76 -8.46 15.94 -13.63
C PHE A 76 -7.74 17.10 -14.29
N MET A 77 -7.23 16.90 -15.49
CA MET A 77 -6.90 17.97 -16.41
C MET A 77 -8.19 18.66 -16.87
N PRO A 78 -8.12 19.92 -17.35
CA PRO A 78 -9.28 20.54 -17.98
C PRO A 78 -9.85 19.62 -19.06
N PRO A 79 -11.14 19.27 -19.03
CA PRO A 79 -11.74 18.30 -19.94
C PRO A 79 -11.69 18.81 -21.37
N GLN A 80 -11.41 17.92 -22.31
CA GLN A 80 -11.45 18.21 -23.74
C GLN A 80 -12.79 17.75 -24.28
N LEU A 81 -13.55 18.69 -24.87
CA LEU A 81 -14.81 18.38 -25.57
C LEU A 81 -14.48 17.93 -26.99
N LEU A 82 -14.76 16.67 -27.31
CA LEU A 82 -14.37 16.05 -28.57
C LEU A 82 -15.54 15.25 -29.17
N SER A 83 -15.44 14.96 -30.49
CA SER A 83 -16.35 14.03 -31.14
C SER A 83 -15.97 12.58 -30.82
N TRP A 84 -16.91 11.65 -31.00
CA TRP A 84 -16.70 10.20 -30.81
C TRP A 84 -15.44 9.69 -31.53
N GLN A 85 -15.27 10.06 -32.79
CA GLN A 85 -14.12 9.61 -33.60
C GLN A 85 -12.78 10.14 -33.07
N ALA A 86 -12.76 11.38 -32.56
CA ALA A 86 -11.55 11.97 -31.99
C ALA A 86 -11.20 11.33 -30.62
N VAL A 87 -12.21 10.95 -29.85
CA VAL A 87 -12.01 10.28 -28.57
C VAL A 87 -11.45 8.87 -28.75
N ASP A 88 -11.99 8.07 -29.69
CA ASP A 88 -11.48 6.73 -29.97
C ASP A 88 -10.01 6.78 -30.40
N ALA A 89 -9.67 7.68 -31.34
CA ALA A 89 -8.29 7.87 -31.79
C ALA A 89 -7.36 8.31 -30.66
N GLY A 90 -7.81 9.20 -29.78
CA GLY A 90 -7.04 9.67 -28.62
C GLY A 90 -6.88 8.61 -27.52
N MET A 91 -7.87 7.74 -27.31
CA MET A 91 -7.75 6.62 -26.39
C MET A 91 -6.76 5.56 -26.91
N ASP A 92 -6.81 5.24 -28.20
CA ASP A 92 -5.86 4.33 -28.84
C ASP A 92 -4.42 4.87 -28.82
N ALA A 93 -4.26 6.20 -28.93
CA ALA A 93 -2.97 6.86 -28.81
C ALA A 93 -2.48 7.01 -27.33
N GLY A 94 -3.36 6.75 -26.36
CA GLY A 94 -3.05 6.91 -24.93
C GLY A 94 -3.09 8.35 -24.43
N ASP A 95 -3.70 9.28 -25.18
CA ASP A 95 -3.82 10.70 -24.79
C ASP A 95 -4.81 10.89 -23.64
N PHE A 96 -5.85 10.05 -23.55
CA PHE A 96 -6.87 10.09 -22.53
C PHE A 96 -6.90 8.82 -21.70
N THR A 97 -7.04 8.98 -20.39
CA THR A 97 -7.29 7.86 -19.48
C THR A 97 -8.80 7.58 -19.33
N PHE A 98 -9.61 8.62 -19.47
CA PHE A 98 -11.06 8.54 -19.34
C PHE A 98 -11.76 9.24 -20.50
N ALA A 99 -12.86 8.64 -20.96
CA ALA A 99 -13.75 9.26 -21.91
C ALA A 99 -15.20 9.11 -21.43
N LEU A 100 -15.83 10.25 -21.08
CA LEU A 100 -17.21 10.30 -20.61
C LEU A 100 -18.13 10.74 -21.75
N THR A 101 -19.14 9.92 -22.05
CA THR A 101 -20.14 10.21 -23.07
C THR A 101 -21.46 10.55 -22.41
N ILE A 102 -22.01 11.70 -22.75
CA ILE A 102 -23.33 12.18 -22.32
C ILE A 102 -24.25 12.02 -23.52
N PRO A 103 -25.24 11.11 -23.48
CA PRO A 103 -26.11 10.83 -24.62
C PRO A 103 -27.11 11.95 -24.89
N PRO A 104 -27.70 12.02 -26.09
CA PRO A 104 -28.71 13.03 -26.42
C PRO A 104 -29.97 12.86 -25.54
N ASN A 105 -30.61 13.99 -25.21
CA ASN A 105 -31.78 14.08 -24.31
C ASN A 105 -31.51 13.67 -22.85
N PHE A 106 -30.27 13.61 -22.41
CA PHE A 106 -29.90 13.21 -21.04
C PHE A 106 -30.60 14.05 -19.98
N GLN A 107 -30.55 15.38 -20.10
CA GLN A 107 -31.21 16.29 -19.15
C GLN A 107 -32.75 16.08 -19.13
N ARG A 108 -33.35 15.94 -20.30
CA ARG A 108 -34.79 15.72 -20.40
C ARG A 108 -35.22 14.44 -19.65
N ASP A 109 -34.44 13.36 -19.84
CA ASP A 109 -34.79 12.06 -19.25
C ASP A 109 -34.53 12.05 -17.72
N VAL A 110 -33.48 12.73 -17.27
CA VAL A 110 -33.21 12.98 -15.83
C VAL A 110 -34.35 13.74 -15.17
N LEU A 111 -34.84 14.84 -15.80
CA LEU A 111 -35.91 15.65 -15.26
C LEU A 111 -37.27 14.89 -15.29
N ALA A 112 -37.45 14.04 -16.27
CA ALA A 112 -38.64 13.17 -16.38
C ALA A 112 -38.60 11.99 -15.39
N GLY A 113 -37.51 11.80 -14.64
CA GLY A 113 -37.34 10.68 -13.72
C GLY A 113 -37.14 9.32 -14.40
N LYS A 114 -36.74 9.33 -15.67
CA LYS A 114 -36.36 8.12 -16.40
C LYS A 114 -34.94 7.70 -16.07
N ASN A 115 -34.62 6.44 -16.33
CA ASN A 115 -33.26 5.94 -16.22
C ASN A 115 -32.39 6.54 -17.34
N ALA A 116 -31.61 7.55 -17.00
CA ALA A 116 -30.62 8.13 -17.88
C ALA A 116 -29.26 7.50 -17.55
N THR A 117 -28.52 7.07 -18.58
CA THR A 117 -27.23 6.39 -18.42
C THR A 117 -26.12 7.24 -19.02
N LEU A 118 -25.01 7.36 -18.28
CA LEU A 118 -23.76 7.91 -18.78
C LEU A 118 -22.83 6.75 -19.13
N GLN A 119 -22.10 6.86 -20.23
CA GLN A 119 -21.10 5.88 -20.60
C GLN A 119 -19.72 6.41 -20.24
N LEU A 120 -18.93 5.60 -19.53
CA LEU A 120 -17.56 5.90 -19.18
C LEU A 120 -16.64 4.84 -19.78
N ASN A 121 -15.81 5.23 -20.73
CA ASN A 121 -14.74 4.40 -21.27
C ASN A 121 -13.45 4.70 -20.48
N VAL A 122 -12.71 3.66 -20.16
CA VAL A 122 -11.52 3.75 -19.31
C VAL A 122 -10.38 2.99 -19.96
N ASP A 123 -9.21 3.63 -20.07
CA ASP A 123 -8.00 2.96 -20.53
C ASP A 123 -7.51 1.96 -19.45
N ALA A 124 -7.72 0.67 -19.72
CA ALA A 124 -7.34 -0.41 -18.85
C ALA A 124 -5.82 -0.61 -18.71
N THR A 125 -5.00 -0.01 -19.59
CA THR A 125 -3.53 -0.09 -19.49
C THR A 125 -3.00 0.70 -18.29
N ARG A 126 -3.75 1.70 -17.83
CA ARG A 126 -3.46 2.53 -16.67
C ARG A 126 -4.27 2.10 -15.43
N MET A 127 -4.27 0.82 -15.11
CA MET A 127 -5.15 0.16 -14.12
C MET A 127 -5.31 0.90 -12.80
N SER A 128 -4.24 1.48 -12.26
CA SER A 128 -4.27 2.15 -10.96
C SER A 128 -5.06 3.47 -10.98
N GLN A 129 -4.92 4.25 -12.04
CA GLN A 129 -5.70 5.48 -12.27
C GLN A 129 -7.13 5.14 -12.68
N ALA A 130 -7.31 4.12 -13.53
CA ALA A 130 -8.59 3.64 -14.00
C ALA A 130 -9.53 3.29 -12.87
N PHE A 131 -9.04 2.53 -11.89
CA PHE A 131 -9.85 2.06 -10.76
C PHE A 131 -10.27 3.19 -9.81
N SER A 132 -9.34 4.09 -9.47
CA SER A 132 -9.66 5.22 -8.60
C SER A 132 -10.50 6.28 -9.32
N GLY A 133 -10.19 6.57 -10.60
CA GLY A 133 -10.83 7.65 -11.36
C GLY A 133 -12.26 7.35 -11.75
N SER A 134 -12.60 6.11 -12.07
CA SER A 134 -13.99 5.73 -12.38
C SER A 134 -14.94 6.02 -11.20
N GLY A 135 -14.51 5.73 -9.97
CA GLY A 135 -15.27 6.06 -8.77
C GLY A 135 -15.45 7.57 -8.56
N TYR A 136 -14.39 8.36 -8.78
CA TYR A 136 -14.47 9.83 -8.69
C TYR A 136 -15.40 10.41 -9.76
N ILE A 137 -15.28 9.95 -11.02
CA ILE A 137 -16.15 10.40 -12.12
C ILE A 137 -17.61 10.11 -11.80
N GLN A 138 -17.90 8.90 -11.34
CA GLN A 138 -19.26 8.53 -10.94
C GLN A 138 -19.80 9.42 -9.80
N GLN A 139 -19.00 9.69 -8.77
CA GLN A 139 -19.42 10.53 -7.65
C GLN A 139 -19.68 11.98 -8.10
N ILE A 140 -18.79 12.56 -8.92
CA ILE A 140 -18.92 13.92 -9.45
C ILE A 140 -20.18 14.01 -10.31
N ALA A 141 -20.37 13.11 -11.26
CA ALA A 141 -21.53 13.13 -12.15
C ALA A 141 -22.84 12.99 -11.37
N LEU A 142 -22.92 12.08 -10.41
CA LEU A 142 -24.10 11.90 -9.56
C LEU A 142 -24.35 13.12 -8.65
N ALA A 143 -23.33 13.77 -8.15
CA ALA A 143 -23.46 14.99 -7.33
C ALA A 143 -24.06 16.14 -8.16
N GLU A 144 -23.54 16.37 -9.37
CA GLU A 144 -24.06 17.39 -10.28
C GLU A 144 -25.51 17.13 -10.71
N VAL A 145 -25.85 15.88 -11.01
CA VAL A 145 -27.24 15.49 -11.34
C VAL A 145 -28.16 15.73 -10.13
N ARG A 146 -27.74 15.37 -8.93
CA ARG A 146 -28.53 15.61 -7.70
C ARG A 146 -28.74 17.09 -7.44
N GLU A 147 -27.68 17.89 -7.51
CA GLU A 147 -27.77 19.32 -7.27
C GLU A 147 -28.65 20.02 -8.31
N PHE A 148 -28.51 19.63 -9.58
CA PHE A 148 -29.35 20.16 -10.66
C PHE A 148 -30.84 19.81 -10.45
N THR A 149 -31.15 18.54 -10.13
CA THR A 149 -32.53 18.11 -9.90
C THR A 149 -33.14 18.74 -8.65
N GLN A 150 -32.36 18.99 -7.59
CA GLN A 150 -32.83 19.67 -6.38
C GLN A 150 -33.19 21.13 -6.64
N ARG A 151 -32.41 21.84 -7.44
CA ARG A 151 -32.71 23.23 -7.83
C ARG A 151 -33.96 23.35 -8.69
N TYR A 152 -34.22 22.35 -9.54
CA TYR A 152 -35.37 22.34 -10.42
C TYR A 152 -36.68 21.86 -9.74
N ARG A 153 -36.57 21.01 -8.72
CA ARG A 153 -37.73 20.47 -7.98
C ARG A 153 -37.88 21.15 -6.64
N ALA A 154 -37.81 22.44 -6.51
CA ALA A 154 -38.09 23.22 -5.29
C ALA A 154 -38.29 22.32 -4.02
N ALA A 155 -37.33 21.51 -3.68
CA ALA A 155 -37.46 20.53 -2.62
C ALA A 155 -36.38 20.80 -1.55
N THR A 156 -36.86 21.01 -0.37
CA THR A 156 -36.23 21.12 0.92
C THR A 156 -34.83 20.52 0.94
N ALA A 157 -33.82 21.37 0.88
CA ALA A 157 -32.45 20.96 1.15
C ALA A 157 -32.44 20.35 2.56
N LEU A 158 -32.04 19.10 2.67
CA LEU A 158 -31.75 18.53 3.98
C LEU A 158 -30.61 19.34 4.59
N PRO A 159 -30.77 19.93 5.78
CA PRO A 159 -29.75 20.77 6.42
C PRO A 159 -28.67 19.89 7.07
N VAL A 160 -28.14 18.93 6.34
CA VAL A 160 -27.11 18.00 6.81
C VAL A 160 -25.96 18.07 5.82
N ALA A 161 -24.90 18.78 6.19
CA ALA A 161 -23.60 18.69 5.54
C ALA A 161 -22.82 17.52 6.18
N LEU A 162 -22.39 16.56 5.37
CA LEU A 162 -21.51 15.48 5.82
C LEU A 162 -20.09 16.03 5.85
N GLU A 163 -19.58 16.37 7.03
CA GLU A 163 -18.15 16.64 7.22
C GLU A 163 -17.41 15.34 7.48
N LEU A 164 -16.67 14.86 6.48
CA LEU A 164 -15.80 13.71 6.64
C LEU A 164 -14.49 14.14 7.32
N ARG A 165 -14.31 13.78 8.58
CA ARG A 165 -13.09 14.03 9.32
C ARG A 165 -12.28 12.73 9.48
N ALA A 166 -11.31 12.53 8.60
CA ALA A 166 -10.35 11.43 8.74
C ALA A 166 -9.33 11.79 9.83
N ARG A 167 -9.28 10.96 10.89
CA ARG A 167 -8.29 11.11 11.97
C ARG A 167 -6.98 10.43 11.53
N PHE A 168 -5.81 11.01 11.84
CA PHE A 168 -4.46 10.53 11.53
C PHE A 168 -4.00 10.64 10.06
N ASN A 169 -4.89 10.74 9.10
CA ASN A 169 -4.57 11.00 7.70
C ASN A 169 -5.67 11.87 7.07
N PRO A 170 -5.72 13.18 7.41
CA PRO A 170 -6.80 14.07 6.97
C PRO A 170 -6.90 14.20 5.45
N GLY A 171 -5.77 14.11 4.75
CA GLY A 171 -5.70 14.17 3.29
C GLY A 171 -5.94 12.84 2.59
N LEU A 172 -6.22 11.75 3.33
CA LEU A 172 -6.36 10.38 2.80
C LEU A 172 -5.20 9.99 1.88
N ASN A 173 -3.99 10.47 2.21
CA ASN A 173 -2.80 10.26 1.40
C ASN A 173 -2.39 8.79 1.43
N LYS A 174 -2.45 8.14 0.27
CA LYS A 174 -2.13 6.72 0.10
C LYS A 174 -0.65 6.41 0.37
N ILE A 175 0.25 7.36 0.12
CA ILE A 175 1.70 7.21 0.37
C ILE A 175 1.94 6.92 1.85
N TRP A 176 1.24 7.63 2.75
CA TRP A 176 1.38 7.43 4.20
C TRP A 176 0.99 6.02 4.61
N PHE A 177 -0.16 5.57 4.13
CA PHE A 177 -0.64 4.23 4.42
C PHE A 177 0.26 3.16 3.77
N GLY A 178 0.64 3.34 2.51
CA GLY A 178 1.48 2.42 1.75
C GLY A 178 2.86 2.23 2.36
N ALA A 179 3.50 3.30 2.82
CA ALA A 179 4.80 3.23 3.47
C ALA A 179 4.76 2.39 4.77
N LEU A 180 3.74 2.60 5.61
CA LEU A 180 3.58 1.86 6.86
C LEU A 180 3.23 0.39 6.61
N MET A 181 2.31 0.12 5.66
CA MET A 181 1.96 -1.25 5.27
C MET A 181 3.17 -2.02 4.73
N GLN A 182 4.02 -1.35 3.93
CA GLN A 182 5.22 -1.99 3.42
C GLN A 182 6.22 -2.34 4.53
N ILE A 183 6.38 -1.48 5.54
CA ILE A 183 7.22 -1.82 6.71
C ILE A 183 6.68 -3.06 7.42
N ILE A 184 5.36 -3.15 7.64
CA ILE A 184 4.75 -4.32 8.31
C ILE A 184 4.95 -5.59 7.48
N ASN A 185 4.75 -5.51 6.16
CA ASN A 185 5.00 -6.62 5.24
C ASN A 185 6.47 -7.06 5.28
N ASN A 186 7.40 -6.10 5.27
CA ASN A 186 8.83 -6.36 5.32
C ASN A 186 9.26 -6.96 6.66
N VAL A 187 8.69 -6.50 7.78
CA VAL A 187 8.90 -7.08 9.12
C VAL A 187 8.50 -8.56 9.10
N THR A 188 7.31 -8.87 8.58
CA THR A 188 6.81 -10.24 8.50
C THR A 188 7.67 -11.12 7.60
N MET A 189 7.91 -10.68 6.36
CA MET A 189 8.66 -11.47 5.36
C MET A 189 10.11 -11.69 5.79
N LEU A 190 10.79 -10.62 6.20
CA LEU A 190 12.22 -10.70 6.51
C LEU A 190 12.50 -11.48 7.80
N SER A 191 11.61 -11.42 8.78
CA SER A 191 11.74 -12.23 10.00
C SER A 191 11.67 -13.73 9.72
N ILE A 192 10.77 -14.15 8.83
CA ILE A 192 10.69 -15.55 8.40
C ILE A 192 11.97 -15.93 7.66
N ILE A 193 12.38 -15.14 6.67
CA ILE A 193 13.55 -15.42 5.83
C ILE A 193 14.84 -15.50 6.68
N LEU A 194 15.11 -14.49 7.51
CA LEU A 194 16.36 -14.45 8.29
C LEU A 194 16.45 -15.63 9.26
N THR A 195 15.35 -15.93 9.94
CA THR A 195 15.34 -17.01 10.95
C THR A 195 15.45 -18.37 10.29
N GLY A 196 14.74 -18.58 9.18
CA GLY A 196 14.79 -19.81 8.42
C GLY A 196 16.15 -20.04 7.76
N ALA A 197 16.68 -18.99 7.11
CA ALA A 197 18.01 -19.05 6.50
C ALA A 197 19.12 -19.36 7.52
N ALA A 198 19.04 -18.77 8.72
CA ALA A 198 20.01 -19.04 9.78
C ALA A 198 19.99 -20.52 10.20
N LEU A 199 18.80 -21.14 10.28
CA LEU A 199 18.67 -22.55 10.66
C LEU A 199 19.14 -23.49 9.53
N ILE A 200 18.73 -23.22 8.28
CA ILE A 200 19.11 -24.06 7.13
C ILE A 200 20.62 -24.00 6.90
N ARG A 201 21.23 -22.82 7.02
CA ARG A 201 22.67 -22.64 6.87
C ARG A 201 23.46 -23.46 7.91
N GLU A 202 23.03 -23.51 9.16
CA GLU A 202 23.65 -24.34 10.18
C GLU A 202 23.53 -25.83 9.82
N ARG A 203 22.43 -26.24 9.21
CA ARG A 203 22.24 -27.62 8.74
C ARG A 203 23.16 -27.95 7.56
N GLU A 204 23.21 -27.07 6.55
CA GLU A 204 24.02 -27.30 5.35
C GLU A 204 25.53 -27.30 5.64
N HIS A 205 25.97 -26.53 6.63
CA HIS A 205 27.38 -26.51 7.05
C HIS A 205 27.73 -27.58 8.10
N GLY A 206 26.79 -28.43 8.50
CA GLY A 206 27.04 -29.48 9.51
C GLY A 206 27.26 -28.94 10.94
N THR A 207 27.05 -27.65 11.16
CA THR A 207 27.29 -27.01 12.48
C THR A 207 26.21 -27.38 13.51
N ILE A 208 25.07 -27.91 13.08
CA ILE A 208 24.05 -28.45 13.99
C ILE A 208 24.58 -29.58 14.84
N GLU A 209 25.43 -30.46 14.30
CA GLU A 209 26.03 -31.55 15.04
C GLU A 209 26.91 -31.06 16.20
N HIS A 210 27.64 -29.99 15.98
CA HIS A 210 28.42 -29.32 17.04
C HIS A 210 27.55 -28.70 18.12
N LEU A 211 26.37 -28.16 17.76
CA LEU A 211 25.40 -27.61 18.73
C LEU A 211 24.77 -28.71 19.60
N LEU A 212 24.56 -29.92 19.04
CA LEU A 212 24.00 -31.04 19.76
C LEU A 212 24.97 -31.65 20.79
N VAL A 213 26.27 -31.48 20.62
CA VAL A 213 27.29 -31.92 21.59
C VAL A 213 27.46 -30.94 22.75
N MET A 214 27.04 -29.67 22.56
CA MET A 214 27.09 -28.66 23.63
C MET A 214 25.99 -28.90 24.68
N PRO A 215 26.20 -28.51 25.95
CA PRO A 215 25.18 -28.63 27.00
C PRO A 215 24.11 -27.52 26.87
N VAL A 216 23.44 -27.47 25.71
CA VAL A 216 22.37 -26.53 25.39
C VAL A 216 21.12 -27.29 24.94
N THR A 217 19.96 -26.77 25.29
CA THR A 217 18.68 -27.39 24.90
C THR A 217 18.21 -26.85 23.53
N PRO A 218 17.42 -27.62 22.76
CA PRO A 218 16.83 -27.13 21.50
C PRO A 218 16.03 -25.84 21.68
N THR A 219 15.35 -25.68 22.80
CA THR A 219 14.61 -24.46 23.13
C THR A 219 15.50 -23.24 23.33
N GLU A 220 16.68 -23.39 23.91
CA GLU A 220 17.67 -22.33 24.07
C GLU A 220 18.19 -21.87 22.70
N ILE A 221 18.46 -22.80 21.78
CA ILE A 221 18.89 -22.51 20.43
C ILE A 221 17.79 -21.75 19.65
N MET A 222 16.54 -22.23 19.72
CA MET A 222 15.42 -21.58 19.04
C MET A 222 15.15 -20.18 19.58
N LEU A 223 15.11 -20.01 20.91
CA LEU A 223 14.90 -18.70 21.54
C LEU A 223 16.04 -17.74 21.22
N ALA A 224 17.27 -18.22 21.13
CA ALA A 224 18.41 -17.39 20.73
C ALA A 224 18.22 -16.83 19.31
N LYS A 225 17.75 -17.61 18.36
CA LYS A 225 17.46 -17.17 16.98
C LYS A 225 16.26 -16.21 16.93
N VAL A 226 15.20 -16.50 17.68
CA VAL A 226 14.00 -15.64 17.73
C VAL A 226 14.35 -14.24 18.20
N TRP A 227 15.04 -14.11 19.34
CA TRP A 227 15.33 -12.77 19.85
C TRP A 227 16.38 -12.03 19.02
N SER A 228 17.44 -12.71 18.55
CA SER A 228 18.52 -12.07 17.80
C SER A 228 18.05 -11.58 16.43
N MET A 229 17.38 -12.43 15.64
CA MET A 229 16.84 -12.05 14.32
C MET A 229 15.67 -11.07 14.48
N GLY A 230 14.83 -11.26 15.47
CA GLY A 230 13.76 -10.32 15.80
C GLY A 230 14.28 -8.94 16.15
N ALA A 231 15.35 -8.84 16.95
CA ALA A 231 15.97 -7.58 17.30
C ALA A 231 16.56 -6.85 16.07
N VAL A 232 17.18 -7.57 15.15
CA VAL A 232 17.70 -6.99 13.89
C VAL A 232 16.56 -6.40 13.06
N VAL A 233 15.50 -7.16 12.84
CA VAL A 233 14.37 -6.72 12.04
C VAL A 233 13.64 -5.54 12.70
N LEU A 234 13.48 -5.58 14.03
CA LEU A 234 12.87 -4.49 14.79
C LEU A 234 13.71 -3.21 14.70
N LEU A 235 15.02 -3.30 14.82
CA LEU A 235 15.93 -2.17 14.66
C LEU A 235 15.87 -1.61 13.24
N ALA A 236 15.91 -2.47 12.22
CA ALA A 236 15.79 -2.06 10.83
C ALA A 236 14.46 -1.38 10.54
N ALA A 237 13.34 -1.89 11.09
CA ALA A 237 12.03 -1.27 10.98
C ALA A 237 11.98 0.11 11.67
N ALA A 238 12.58 0.25 12.86
CA ALA A 238 12.65 1.51 13.58
C ALA A 238 13.48 2.55 12.81
N LEU A 239 14.63 2.15 12.23
CA LEU A 239 15.45 3.00 11.38
C LEU A 239 14.72 3.40 10.10
N SER A 240 14.04 2.45 9.44
CA SER A 240 13.23 2.74 8.25
C SER A 240 12.11 3.74 8.56
N LEU A 241 11.39 3.56 9.66
CA LEU A 241 10.34 4.50 10.09
C LEU A 241 10.90 5.91 10.31
N GLN A 242 12.07 6.02 10.92
CA GLN A 242 12.66 7.32 11.24
C GLN A 242 13.30 7.99 10.01
N PHE A 243 14.11 7.26 9.22
CA PHE A 243 14.87 7.85 8.12
C PHE A 243 14.13 7.84 6.79
N VAL A 244 13.42 6.74 6.46
CA VAL A 244 12.74 6.65 5.17
C VAL A 244 11.35 7.28 5.24
N VAL A 245 10.50 6.85 6.18
CA VAL A 245 9.11 7.33 6.25
C VAL A 245 9.05 8.78 6.71
N ARG A 246 9.67 9.10 7.84
CA ARG A 246 9.63 10.44 8.40
C ARG A 246 10.61 11.40 7.71
N GLY A 247 11.83 10.94 7.40
CA GLY A 247 12.89 11.77 6.81
C GLY A 247 12.71 12.00 5.32
N LEU A 248 12.61 10.93 4.53
CA LEU A 248 12.59 10.99 3.06
C LEU A 248 11.19 11.25 2.50
N LEU A 249 10.19 10.47 2.95
CA LEU A 249 8.80 10.61 2.49
C LEU A 249 8.04 11.73 3.22
N LYS A 250 8.62 12.33 4.27
CA LYS A 250 8.04 13.43 5.07
C LYS A 250 6.63 13.12 5.58
N VAL A 251 6.37 11.86 5.91
CA VAL A 251 5.07 11.44 6.47
C VAL A 251 5.00 11.86 7.93
N PRO A 252 4.01 12.68 8.33
CA PRO A 252 3.79 12.99 9.74
C PRO A 252 3.34 11.75 10.49
N ILE A 253 4.02 11.41 11.58
CA ILE A 253 3.69 10.27 12.42
C ILE A 253 3.01 10.80 13.67
N ASP A 254 1.68 10.89 13.63
CA ASP A 254 0.86 11.35 14.76
C ASP A 254 0.58 10.25 15.78
N GLY A 255 0.98 9.01 15.47
CA GLY A 255 0.81 7.84 16.32
C GLY A 255 1.97 7.59 17.28
N SER A 256 1.76 6.68 18.23
CA SER A 256 2.80 6.26 19.18
C SER A 256 3.76 5.26 18.51
N VAL A 257 4.98 5.73 18.17
CA VAL A 257 6.06 4.87 17.64
C VAL A 257 6.41 3.72 18.62
N PRO A 258 6.50 3.95 19.96
CA PRO A 258 6.76 2.85 20.89
C PRO A 258 5.68 1.75 20.86
N LEU A 259 4.42 2.13 20.71
CA LEU A 259 3.32 1.16 20.60
C LEU A 259 3.41 0.35 19.30
N PHE A 260 3.74 0.99 18.20
CA PHE A 260 4.00 0.32 16.91
C PHE A 260 5.14 -0.69 17.03
N LEU A 261 6.26 -0.31 17.65
CA LEU A 261 7.40 -1.20 17.84
C LEU A 261 7.09 -2.36 18.81
N ALA A 262 6.29 -2.12 19.85
CA ALA A 262 5.83 -3.18 20.75
C ALA A 262 4.93 -4.18 20.03
N GLY A 263 3.97 -3.71 19.21
CA GLY A 263 3.15 -4.56 18.35
C GLY A 263 3.97 -5.34 17.32
N SER A 264 4.96 -4.68 16.70
CA SER A 264 5.91 -5.33 15.79
C SER A 264 6.74 -6.41 16.48
N ALA A 265 7.18 -6.18 17.72
CA ALA A 265 7.91 -7.19 18.50
C ALA A 265 7.08 -8.43 18.80
N LEU A 266 5.79 -8.27 19.12
CA LEU A 266 4.87 -9.40 19.27
C LEU A 266 4.66 -10.16 17.96
N CYS A 267 4.51 -9.45 16.85
CA CYS A 267 4.41 -10.02 15.52
C CYS A 267 5.69 -10.80 15.17
N LEU A 268 6.85 -10.22 15.44
CA LEU A 268 8.16 -10.86 15.20
C LEU A 268 8.33 -12.16 15.96
N PHE A 269 7.85 -12.25 17.20
CA PHE A 269 7.88 -13.51 17.93
C PHE A 269 7.13 -14.63 17.21
N ALA A 270 5.94 -14.33 16.66
CA ALA A 270 5.14 -15.30 15.90
C ALA A 270 5.80 -15.65 14.55
N THR A 271 6.23 -14.65 13.80
CA THR A 271 6.76 -14.84 12.43
C THR A 271 8.15 -15.48 12.43
N THR A 272 9.03 -15.16 13.39
CA THR A 272 10.32 -15.85 13.56
C THR A 272 10.12 -17.31 13.95
N SER A 273 9.16 -17.62 14.82
CA SER A 273 8.80 -19.00 15.16
C SER A 273 8.28 -19.76 13.95
N MET A 274 7.49 -19.11 13.09
CA MET A 274 7.04 -19.67 11.83
C MET A 274 8.20 -19.93 10.86
N GLY A 275 9.17 -19.01 10.78
CA GLY A 275 10.40 -19.19 10.01
C GLY A 275 11.20 -20.42 10.44
N ILE A 276 11.35 -20.64 11.76
CA ILE A 276 11.99 -21.85 12.30
C ILE A 276 11.20 -23.11 11.88
N TYR A 277 9.88 -23.08 12.03
CA TYR A 277 9.02 -24.21 11.66
C TYR A 277 9.17 -24.58 10.18
N LEU A 278 9.07 -23.59 9.28
CA LEU A 278 9.23 -23.81 7.84
C LEU A 278 10.63 -24.35 7.50
N ALA A 279 11.68 -23.83 8.14
CA ALA A 279 13.04 -24.30 7.94
C ALA A 279 13.27 -25.75 8.46
N THR A 280 12.47 -26.23 9.41
CA THR A 280 12.52 -27.66 9.81
C THR A 280 11.93 -28.56 8.75
N LEU A 281 10.95 -28.10 7.99
CA LEU A 281 10.32 -28.85 6.89
C LEU A 281 11.16 -28.80 5.61
N ALA A 282 11.81 -27.68 5.33
CA ALA A 282 12.68 -27.51 4.17
C ALA A 282 13.98 -28.32 4.32
N ARG A 283 14.43 -28.95 3.24
CA ARG A 283 15.69 -29.71 3.22
C ARG A 283 16.89 -28.91 2.77
N SER A 284 16.68 -27.82 2.04
CA SER A 284 17.73 -26.94 1.48
C SER A 284 17.23 -25.52 1.31
N MET A 285 18.15 -24.54 1.14
CA MET A 285 17.80 -23.13 0.91
C MET A 285 16.88 -22.90 -0.30
N PRO A 286 17.05 -23.55 -1.46
CA PRO A 286 16.13 -23.39 -2.58
C PRO A 286 14.71 -23.90 -2.33
N GLN A 287 14.53 -24.80 -1.37
CA GLN A 287 13.22 -25.34 -1.02
C GLN A 287 12.49 -24.47 0.02
N PHE A 288 13.21 -23.69 0.80
CA PHE A 288 12.68 -22.76 1.78
C PHE A 288 12.17 -21.48 1.10
#